data_24c8fc8bf73cd6603bf86306d53b2964
#
_entry.id   24c8fc8bf73cd6603bf86306d53b2964
#
_cell.length_a   1.000
_cell.length_b   1.000
_cell.length_c   1.000
_cell.angle_alpha   90.00
_cell.angle_beta   90.00
_cell.angle_gamma   90.00
#
_symmetry.space_group_name_H-M   'P 1'
#
loop_
_entity.id
_entity.type
_entity.pdbx_description
1 polymer ?
#
loop_
_entity_poly.entity_id
_entity_poly.type
_entity_poly.pdbx_seq_one_letter_code
_entity_poly.pdbx_strand_id
1 'polypeptide(L)'
;LSYIPLLFFIYANFPGLFETIYEPFTYGLKIIIEALSVIIALGLIRALLKSLSDFLKTFPALKEKPLDSYLQVIMIFLWFIGGVLILSILTGKDVWSFVTALGALSAVLLFVFKDTILGFVASVQVAVNDTVRIGDWISMPQNKADGDVISVSLSTVQVQNFDKTITSIPTYKLISESFINWRGMSESDGRRIKRSLLI
;
A
#
# COMPACT_ATOMS: atom_id res chain seq x y z
N LEU A 1 44.46 -11.82 38.07
CA LEU A 1 45.84 -11.63 37.60
C LEU A 1 46.55 -12.95 37.24
N SER A 2 46.08 -14.11 37.69
CA SER A 2 46.72 -15.44 37.51
C SER A 2 46.63 -16.05 36.10
N TYR A 3 45.74 -15.55 35.24
CA TYR A 3 45.48 -16.14 33.90
C TYR A 3 46.25 -15.45 32.74
N ILE A 4 46.89 -14.32 33.00
CA ILE A 4 47.59 -13.54 31.97
C ILE A 4 48.74 -14.34 31.36
N PRO A 5 49.59 -15.06 32.13
CA PRO A 5 50.67 -15.87 31.55
C PRO A 5 50.16 -17.02 30.71
N LEU A 6 49.03 -17.62 31.08
CA LEU A 6 48.42 -18.73 30.31
C LEU A 6 47.86 -18.22 28.97
N LEU A 7 47.18 -17.07 28.95
CA LEU A 7 46.68 -16.41 27.77
C LEU A 7 47.81 -16.00 26.82
N PHE A 8 48.92 -15.47 27.36
CA PHE A 8 50.08 -15.12 26.59
C PHE A 8 50.79 -16.36 25.99
N PHE A 9 50.88 -17.46 26.76
CA PHE A 9 51.43 -18.74 26.26
C PHE A 9 50.60 -19.32 25.11
N ILE A 10 49.26 -19.28 25.24
CA ILE A 10 48.33 -19.74 24.15
C ILE A 10 48.49 -18.86 22.92
N TYR A 11 48.52 -17.53 23.10
CA TYR A 11 48.70 -16.58 22.00
C TYR A 11 50.04 -16.78 21.27
N ALA A 12 51.12 -17.00 22.03
CA ALA A 12 52.47 -17.18 21.45
C ALA A 12 52.66 -18.51 20.71
N ASN A 13 52.00 -19.61 21.16
CA ASN A 13 52.20 -20.94 20.60
C ASN A 13 51.10 -21.35 19.62
N PHE A 14 49.93 -20.72 19.67
CA PHE A 14 48.77 -21.03 18.80
C PHE A 14 48.11 -19.74 18.28
N PRO A 15 48.83 -18.92 17.49
CA PRO A 15 48.28 -17.68 16.96
C PRO A 15 47.03 -17.92 16.11
N GLY A 16 46.96 -18.99 15.32
CA GLY A 16 45.79 -19.34 14.51
C GLY A 16 44.56 -19.73 15.33
N LEU A 17 44.73 -20.27 16.56
CA LEU A 17 43.62 -20.61 17.42
C LEU A 17 42.93 -19.31 17.98
N PHE A 18 43.73 -18.30 18.20
CA PHE A 18 43.25 -17.01 18.68
C PHE A 18 42.45 -16.27 17.60
N GLU A 19 42.97 -16.27 16.38
CA GLU A 19 42.27 -15.69 15.21
C GLU A 19 40.93 -16.40 14.92
N THR A 20 40.91 -17.74 14.94
CA THR A 20 39.72 -18.54 14.66
C THR A 20 38.60 -18.36 15.72
N ILE A 21 38.92 -18.04 16.96
CA ILE A 21 37.93 -17.84 18.02
C ILE A 21 37.57 -16.35 18.19
N TYR A 22 38.57 -15.47 18.09
CA TYR A 22 38.39 -14.03 18.37
C TYR A 22 37.69 -13.30 17.23
N GLU A 23 38.02 -13.58 15.98
CA GLU A 23 37.40 -12.95 14.80
C GLU A 23 35.87 -13.14 14.74
N PRO A 24 35.32 -14.38 14.77
CA PRO A 24 33.87 -14.56 14.71
C PRO A 24 33.15 -14.01 15.93
N PHE A 25 33.78 -14.00 17.11
CA PHE A 25 33.21 -13.43 18.32
C PHE A 25 33.10 -11.90 18.22
N THR A 26 34.16 -11.22 17.78
CA THR A 26 34.16 -9.77 17.59
C THR A 26 33.21 -9.35 16.49
N TYR A 27 33.10 -10.12 15.42
CA TYR A 27 32.13 -9.90 14.33
C TYR A 27 30.69 -10.01 14.85
N GLY A 28 30.38 -11.04 15.64
CA GLY A 28 29.07 -11.21 16.25
C GLY A 28 28.70 -10.06 17.20
N LEU A 29 29.63 -9.64 18.04
CA LEU A 29 29.45 -8.48 18.91
C LEU A 29 29.21 -7.19 18.12
N LYS A 30 29.94 -6.97 17.04
CA LYS A 30 29.77 -5.80 16.18
C LYS A 30 28.34 -5.75 15.60
N ILE A 31 27.84 -6.85 15.05
CA ILE A 31 26.48 -6.95 14.51
C ILE A 31 25.43 -6.60 15.59
N ILE A 32 25.61 -7.16 16.81
CA ILE A 32 24.68 -6.88 17.92
C ILE A 32 24.70 -5.41 18.29
N ILE A 33 25.88 -4.79 18.41
CA ILE A 33 26.01 -3.38 18.75
C ILE A 33 25.40 -2.49 17.66
N GLU A 34 25.64 -2.78 16.39
CA GLU A 34 25.08 -2.05 15.26
C GLU A 34 23.54 -2.17 15.22
N ALA A 35 22.99 -3.37 15.39
CA ALA A 35 21.55 -3.56 15.45
C ALA A 35 20.91 -2.85 16.65
N LEU A 36 21.56 -2.91 17.80
CA LEU A 36 21.10 -2.22 19.02
C LEU A 36 21.13 -0.69 18.85
N SER A 37 22.16 -0.17 18.16
CA SER A 37 22.27 1.27 17.88
C SER A 37 21.10 1.77 17.02
N VAL A 38 20.63 0.99 16.04
CA VAL A 38 19.43 1.33 15.24
C VAL A 38 18.19 1.38 16.13
N ILE A 39 17.99 0.41 17.02
CA ILE A 39 16.85 0.39 17.95
C ILE A 39 16.87 1.59 18.88
N ILE A 40 18.04 1.91 19.45
CA ILE A 40 18.23 3.09 20.32
C ILE A 40 17.94 4.38 19.54
N ALA A 41 18.44 4.50 18.30
CA ALA A 41 18.20 5.67 17.47
C ALA A 41 16.70 5.86 17.19
N LEU A 42 15.97 4.79 16.87
CA LEU A 42 14.51 4.82 16.68
C LEU A 42 13.79 5.22 17.98
N GLY A 43 14.25 4.71 19.13
CA GLY A 43 13.73 5.10 20.45
C GLY A 43 13.93 6.59 20.75
N LEU A 44 15.09 7.14 20.43
CA LEU A 44 15.39 8.56 20.57
C LEU A 44 14.52 9.42 19.64
N ILE A 45 14.39 9.03 18.37
CA ILE A 45 13.51 9.72 17.40
C ILE A 45 12.07 9.72 17.92
N ARG A 46 11.57 8.58 18.41
CA ARG A 46 10.23 8.49 19.01
C ARG A 46 10.06 9.45 20.19
N ALA A 47 11.04 9.49 21.09
CA ALA A 47 11.00 10.37 22.25
C ALA A 47 10.98 11.85 21.86
N LEU A 48 11.80 12.24 20.86
CA LEU A 48 11.83 13.59 20.30
C LEU A 48 10.50 13.97 19.65
N LEU A 49 9.95 13.09 18.80
CA LEU A 49 8.68 13.34 18.14
C LEU A 49 7.53 13.45 19.14
N LYS A 50 7.53 12.62 20.18
CA LYS A 50 6.53 12.70 21.24
C LYS A 50 6.65 14.02 22.03
N SER A 51 7.87 14.41 22.41
CA SER A 51 8.12 15.68 23.08
C SER A 51 7.69 16.88 22.23
N LEU A 52 7.94 16.83 20.92
CA LEU A 52 7.48 17.84 19.97
C LEU A 52 5.95 17.90 19.90
N SER A 53 5.28 16.76 19.85
CA SER A 53 3.82 16.69 19.86
C SER A 53 3.24 17.30 21.13
N ASP A 54 3.79 16.93 22.28
CA ASP A 54 3.35 17.44 23.58
C ASP A 54 3.56 18.98 23.67
N PHE A 55 4.65 19.48 23.12
CA PHE A 55 4.90 20.92 22.98
C PHE A 55 3.90 21.59 22.04
N LEU A 56 3.60 21.01 20.89
CA LEU A 56 2.63 21.55 19.94
C LEU A 56 1.21 21.61 20.51
N LYS A 57 0.84 20.67 21.38
CA LYS A 57 -0.46 20.66 22.09
C LYS A 57 -0.62 21.79 23.10
N THR A 58 0.45 22.51 23.45
CA THR A 58 0.34 23.72 24.31
C THR A 58 -0.29 24.88 23.54
N PHE A 59 -0.25 24.89 22.21
CA PHE A 59 -0.89 25.92 21.39
C PHE A 59 -2.40 25.64 21.24
N PRO A 60 -3.29 26.62 21.55
CA PRO A 60 -4.74 26.41 21.50
C PRO A 60 -5.26 25.90 20.15
N ALA A 61 -4.66 26.35 19.04
CA ALA A 61 -5.04 25.97 17.69
C ALA A 61 -4.74 24.48 17.35
N LEU A 62 -3.84 23.84 18.05
CA LEU A 62 -3.39 22.47 17.80
C LEU A 62 -3.81 21.47 18.89
N LYS A 63 -4.36 21.97 20.00
CA LYS A 63 -4.73 21.16 21.17
C LYS A 63 -5.77 20.07 20.84
N GLU A 64 -6.71 20.39 19.95
CA GLU A 64 -7.80 19.46 19.54
C GLU A 64 -7.44 18.61 18.31
N LYS A 65 -6.24 18.81 17.73
CA LYS A 65 -5.79 18.03 16.57
C LYS A 65 -5.26 16.67 17.00
N PRO A 66 -5.52 15.59 16.23
CA PRO A 66 -5.08 14.23 16.56
C PRO A 66 -3.58 14.02 16.25
N LEU A 67 -2.69 14.80 16.88
CA LEU A 67 -1.25 14.77 16.65
C LEU A 67 -0.64 13.40 16.94
N ASP A 68 -1.16 12.68 17.95
CA ASP A 68 -0.67 11.35 18.31
C ASP A 68 -0.92 10.33 17.19
N SER A 69 -2.04 10.45 16.46
CA SER A 69 -2.33 9.58 15.31
C SER A 69 -1.34 9.81 14.17
N TYR A 70 -0.97 11.05 13.89
CA TYR A 70 0.07 11.36 12.89
C TYR A 70 1.44 10.82 13.32
N LEU A 71 1.79 10.94 14.60
CA LEU A 71 3.02 10.36 15.12
C LEU A 71 3.03 8.85 14.98
N GLN A 72 1.92 8.18 15.27
CA GLN A 72 1.82 6.73 15.11
C GLN A 72 2.10 6.30 13.67
N VAL A 73 1.54 6.99 12.69
CA VAL A 73 1.79 6.72 11.26
C VAL A 73 3.28 6.90 10.92
N ILE A 74 3.88 8.03 11.34
CA ILE A 74 5.32 8.29 11.13
C ILE A 74 6.16 7.18 11.75
N MET A 75 5.82 6.74 12.97
CA MET A 75 6.55 5.69 13.66
C MET A 75 6.44 4.33 12.98
N ILE A 76 5.31 4.00 12.35
CA ILE A 76 5.18 2.77 11.56
C ILE A 76 6.18 2.76 10.40
N PHE A 77 6.30 3.87 9.66
CA PHE A 77 7.30 3.99 8.58
C PHE A 77 8.73 3.93 9.10
N LEU A 78 9.04 4.59 10.22
CA LEU A 78 10.38 4.54 10.82
C LEU A 78 10.75 3.15 11.29
N TRP A 79 9.82 2.40 11.90
CA TRP A 79 10.05 1.01 12.29
C TRP A 79 10.23 0.09 11.08
N PHE A 80 9.52 0.33 9.98
CA PHE A 80 9.72 -0.39 8.74
C PHE A 80 11.14 -0.17 8.17
N ILE A 81 11.58 1.10 8.10
CA ILE A 81 12.95 1.45 7.68
C ILE A 81 13.98 0.83 8.62
N GLY A 82 13.78 0.94 9.94
CA GLY A 82 14.65 0.32 10.93
C GLY A 82 14.74 -1.20 10.80
N GLY A 83 13.63 -1.86 10.49
CA GLY A 83 13.61 -3.29 10.19
C GLY A 83 14.47 -3.67 9.00
N VAL A 84 14.41 -2.89 7.90
CA VAL A 84 15.27 -3.10 6.72
C VAL A 84 16.74 -2.89 7.07
N LEU A 85 17.07 -1.85 7.86
CA LEU A 85 18.44 -1.60 8.33
C LEU A 85 18.96 -2.75 9.19
N ILE A 86 18.17 -3.25 10.13
CA ILE A 86 18.54 -4.39 10.98
C ILE A 86 18.76 -5.64 10.13
N LEU A 87 17.90 -5.92 9.15
CA LEU A 87 18.08 -7.05 8.24
C LEU A 87 19.36 -6.92 7.41
N SER A 88 19.70 -5.71 6.96
CA SER A 88 20.96 -5.41 6.27
C SER A 88 22.15 -5.74 7.16
N ILE A 89 22.15 -5.27 8.41
CA ILE A 89 23.22 -5.52 9.39
C ILE A 89 23.35 -7.03 9.66
N LEU A 90 22.24 -7.72 9.93
CA LEU A 90 22.25 -9.15 10.27
C LEU A 90 22.74 -10.05 9.12
N THR A 91 22.43 -9.67 7.89
CA THR A 91 22.80 -10.47 6.69
C THR A 91 24.10 -10.03 6.05
N GLY A 92 24.67 -8.90 6.46
CA GLY A 92 25.84 -8.29 5.84
C GLY A 92 25.61 -7.81 4.41
N LYS A 93 24.34 -7.74 3.96
CA LYS A 93 23.99 -7.27 2.61
C LYS A 93 23.72 -5.78 2.62
N ASP A 94 23.97 -5.12 1.49
CA ASP A 94 23.68 -3.71 1.31
C ASP A 94 22.17 -3.41 1.43
N VAL A 95 21.82 -2.30 2.07
CA VAL A 95 20.44 -1.83 2.27
C VAL A 95 19.69 -1.71 0.94
N TRP A 96 20.37 -1.23 -0.12
CA TRP A 96 19.76 -1.09 -1.44
C TRP A 96 19.31 -2.40 -2.05
N SER A 97 19.95 -3.51 -1.71
CA SER A 97 19.52 -4.85 -2.14
C SER A 97 18.14 -5.20 -1.58
N PHE A 98 17.86 -4.84 -0.33
CA PHE A 98 16.53 -5.04 0.29
C PHE A 98 15.50 -4.09 -0.30
N VAL A 99 15.84 -2.81 -0.47
CA VAL A 99 14.94 -1.81 -1.06
C VAL A 99 14.56 -2.22 -2.48
N THR A 100 15.53 -2.69 -3.28
CA THR A 100 15.28 -3.17 -4.64
C THR A 100 14.39 -4.42 -4.65
N ALA A 101 14.68 -5.39 -3.78
CA ALA A 101 13.88 -6.61 -3.66
C ALA A 101 12.42 -6.30 -3.23
N LEU A 102 12.24 -5.42 -2.23
CA LEU A 102 10.92 -4.99 -1.78
C LEU A 102 10.18 -4.19 -2.87
N GLY A 103 10.91 -3.34 -3.60
CA GLY A 103 10.36 -2.59 -4.74
C GLY A 103 9.88 -3.51 -5.86
N ALA A 104 10.70 -4.51 -6.23
CA ALA A 104 10.34 -5.51 -7.22
C ALA A 104 9.11 -6.33 -6.79
N LEU A 105 9.09 -6.80 -5.53
CA LEU A 105 7.94 -7.51 -4.98
C LEU A 105 6.67 -6.64 -4.99
N SER A 106 6.80 -5.37 -4.61
CA SER A 106 5.68 -4.41 -4.62
C SER A 106 5.14 -4.17 -6.02
N ALA A 107 6.02 -4.09 -7.03
CA ALA A 107 5.61 -3.94 -8.43
C ALA A 107 4.83 -5.18 -8.93
N VAL A 108 5.28 -6.38 -8.57
CA VAL A 108 4.56 -7.63 -8.90
C VAL A 108 3.19 -7.65 -8.20
N LEU A 109 3.13 -7.32 -6.91
CA LEU A 109 1.86 -7.26 -6.18
C LEU A 109 0.90 -6.23 -6.78
N LEU A 110 1.39 -5.02 -7.09
CA LEU A 110 0.59 -3.99 -7.76
C LEU A 110 0.07 -4.48 -9.12
N PHE A 111 0.89 -5.19 -9.89
CA PHE A 111 0.47 -5.72 -11.18
C PHE A 111 -0.63 -6.78 -11.02
N VAL A 112 -0.48 -7.71 -10.06
CA VAL A 112 -1.47 -8.77 -9.78
C VAL A 112 -2.79 -8.19 -9.29
N PHE A 113 -2.75 -7.17 -8.43
CA PHE A 113 -3.95 -6.57 -7.83
C PHE A 113 -4.48 -5.34 -8.59
N LYS A 114 -3.87 -4.97 -9.72
CA LYS A 114 -4.24 -3.78 -10.50
C LYS A 114 -5.73 -3.69 -10.77
N ASP A 115 -6.31 -4.74 -11.32
CA ASP A 115 -7.73 -4.73 -11.72
C ASP A 115 -8.67 -4.68 -10.50
N THR A 116 -8.28 -5.31 -9.40
CA THR A 116 -9.02 -5.25 -8.14
C THR A 116 -9.01 -3.84 -7.56
N ILE A 117 -7.85 -3.18 -7.56
CA ILE A 117 -7.71 -1.79 -7.08
C ILE A 117 -8.51 -0.83 -7.97
N LEU A 118 -8.39 -0.97 -9.29
CA LEU A 118 -9.16 -0.17 -10.24
C LEU A 118 -10.66 -0.38 -10.07
N GLY A 119 -11.11 -1.62 -9.90
CA GLY A 119 -12.50 -1.95 -9.64
C GLY A 119 -13.03 -1.31 -8.36
N PHE A 120 -12.26 -1.36 -7.29
CA PHE A 120 -12.61 -0.71 -6.02
C PHE A 120 -12.74 0.81 -6.15
N VAL A 121 -11.73 1.46 -6.72
CA VAL A 121 -11.72 2.92 -6.94
C VAL A 121 -12.90 3.33 -7.83
N ALA A 122 -13.16 2.56 -8.90
CA ALA A 122 -14.27 2.79 -9.81
C ALA A 122 -15.62 2.68 -9.10
N SER A 123 -15.81 1.65 -8.29
CA SER A 123 -17.05 1.46 -7.53
C SER A 123 -17.34 2.64 -6.60
N VAL A 124 -16.32 3.12 -5.88
CA VAL A 124 -16.45 4.32 -5.04
C VAL A 124 -16.81 5.55 -5.86
N GLN A 125 -16.15 5.75 -7.01
CA GLN A 125 -16.42 6.90 -7.88
C GLN A 125 -17.83 6.83 -8.48
N VAL A 126 -18.29 5.67 -8.95
CA VAL A 126 -19.65 5.47 -9.48
C VAL A 126 -20.68 5.78 -8.41
N ALA A 127 -20.45 5.34 -7.17
CA ALA A 127 -21.36 5.59 -6.04
C ALA A 127 -21.38 7.07 -5.60
N VAL A 128 -20.19 7.70 -5.46
CA VAL A 128 -20.08 9.10 -5.00
C VAL A 128 -20.62 10.08 -6.04
N ASN A 129 -20.32 9.82 -7.33
CA ASN A 129 -20.76 10.68 -8.42
C ASN A 129 -22.17 10.33 -8.93
N ASP A 130 -22.80 9.31 -8.34
CA ASP A 130 -24.14 8.84 -8.74
C ASP A 130 -24.29 8.60 -10.25
N THR A 131 -23.22 8.03 -10.83
CA THR A 131 -23.10 7.89 -12.28
C THR A 131 -24.06 6.84 -12.84
N VAL A 132 -24.27 5.74 -12.08
CA VAL A 132 -25.15 4.61 -12.44
C VAL A 132 -25.85 4.10 -11.19
N ARG A 133 -27.16 3.89 -11.29
CA ARG A 133 -28.00 3.28 -10.23
C ARG A 133 -28.61 1.96 -10.72
N ILE A 134 -29.04 1.13 -9.79
CA ILE A 134 -29.89 -0.02 -10.10
C ILE A 134 -31.22 0.49 -10.66
N GLY A 135 -31.62 -0.08 -11.80
CA GLY A 135 -32.81 0.35 -12.54
C GLY A 135 -32.52 1.37 -13.66
N ASP A 136 -31.31 1.90 -13.76
CA ASP A 136 -30.95 2.75 -14.90
C ASP A 136 -30.85 1.93 -16.18
N TRP A 137 -31.40 2.45 -17.25
CA TRP A 137 -31.07 1.95 -18.59
C TRP A 137 -29.75 2.56 -19.05
N ILE A 138 -28.76 1.68 -19.31
CA ILE A 138 -27.46 2.06 -19.86
C ILE A 138 -27.20 1.36 -21.18
N SER A 139 -26.51 2.04 -22.10
CA SER A 139 -26.06 1.48 -23.36
C SER A 139 -24.55 1.60 -23.50
N MET A 140 -23.90 0.45 -23.66
CA MET A 140 -22.44 0.28 -23.75
C MET A 140 -22.13 -0.74 -24.86
N PRO A 141 -22.23 -0.32 -26.15
CA PRO A 141 -22.13 -1.25 -27.29
C PRO A 141 -20.85 -2.06 -27.35
N GLN A 142 -19.72 -1.46 -26.98
CA GLN A 142 -18.41 -2.11 -26.93
C GLN A 142 -18.37 -3.31 -25.95
N ASN A 143 -19.22 -3.32 -24.95
CA ASN A 143 -19.36 -4.41 -23.97
C ASN A 143 -20.62 -5.25 -24.19
N LYS A 144 -21.33 -5.06 -25.32
CA LYS A 144 -22.58 -5.75 -25.65
C LYS A 144 -23.63 -5.61 -24.54
N ALA A 145 -23.72 -4.45 -23.95
CA ALA A 145 -24.69 -4.13 -22.92
C ALA A 145 -25.61 -3.02 -23.43
N ASP A 146 -26.92 -3.30 -23.45
CA ASP A 146 -27.97 -2.36 -23.78
C ASP A 146 -29.25 -2.79 -23.04
N GLY A 147 -29.49 -2.21 -21.85
CA GLY A 147 -30.60 -2.60 -20.98
C GLY A 147 -30.50 -2.04 -19.58
N ASP A 148 -31.24 -2.63 -18.67
CA ASP A 148 -31.40 -2.15 -17.32
C ASP A 148 -30.35 -2.71 -16.36
N VAL A 149 -29.78 -1.85 -15.52
CA VAL A 149 -28.84 -2.23 -14.46
C VAL A 149 -29.59 -2.98 -13.36
N ILE A 150 -29.26 -4.26 -13.16
CA ILE A 150 -29.89 -5.11 -12.15
C ILE A 150 -29.07 -5.24 -10.86
N SER A 151 -27.75 -5.05 -10.96
CA SER A 151 -26.86 -5.13 -9.79
C SER A 151 -25.63 -4.28 -9.99
N VAL A 152 -25.18 -3.61 -8.92
CA VAL A 152 -23.93 -2.86 -8.83
C VAL A 152 -23.14 -3.43 -7.67
N SER A 153 -21.99 -4.05 -7.96
CA SER A 153 -21.08 -4.62 -7.00
C SER A 153 -19.73 -3.88 -7.03
N LEU A 154 -18.84 -4.21 -6.09
CA LEU A 154 -17.53 -3.60 -5.98
C LEU A 154 -16.67 -3.77 -7.24
N SER A 155 -16.76 -4.91 -7.92
CA SER A 155 -15.94 -5.26 -9.08
C SER A 155 -16.71 -5.34 -10.39
N THR A 156 -18.05 -5.49 -10.34
CA THR A 156 -18.87 -5.73 -11.54
C THR A 156 -20.22 -5.02 -11.44
N VAL A 157 -20.71 -4.56 -12.59
CA VAL A 157 -22.07 -4.11 -12.80
C VAL A 157 -22.76 -5.10 -13.74
N GLN A 158 -23.96 -5.56 -13.40
CA GLN A 158 -24.75 -6.46 -14.22
C GLN A 158 -25.87 -5.69 -14.90
N VAL A 159 -25.96 -5.86 -16.22
CA VAL A 159 -26.97 -5.25 -17.07
C VAL A 159 -27.81 -6.34 -17.70
N GLN A 160 -29.11 -6.29 -17.49
CA GLN A 160 -30.06 -7.14 -18.19
C GLN A 160 -30.41 -6.48 -19.51
N ASN A 161 -29.92 -7.05 -20.60
CA ASN A 161 -30.24 -6.61 -21.97
C ASN A 161 -31.72 -6.82 -22.28
N PHE A 162 -32.22 -6.17 -23.32
CA PHE A 162 -33.65 -6.28 -23.76
C PHE A 162 -34.01 -7.69 -24.26
N ASP A 163 -33.03 -8.49 -24.74
CA ASP A 163 -33.19 -9.90 -25.08
C ASP A 163 -33.18 -10.85 -23.86
N LYS A 164 -33.17 -10.28 -22.62
CA LYS A 164 -33.12 -10.99 -21.36
C LYS A 164 -31.77 -11.65 -21.03
N THR A 165 -30.75 -11.46 -21.83
CA THR A 165 -29.38 -11.87 -21.46
C THR A 165 -28.80 -10.93 -20.41
N ILE A 166 -27.87 -11.43 -19.58
CA ILE A 166 -27.20 -10.63 -18.57
C ILE A 166 -25.74 -10.43 -18.98
N THR A 167 -25.36 -9.17 -19.13
CA THR A 167 -23.96 -8.80 -19.37
C THR A 167 -23.35 -8.32 -18.07
N SER A 168 -22.23 -8.93 -17.65
CA SER A 168 -21.42 -8.51 -16.50
C SER A 168 -20.27 -7.62 -16.97
N ILE A 169 -20.27 -6.37 -16.56
CA ILE A 169 -19.28 -5.36 -16.94
C ILE A 169 -18.38 -5.09 -15.73
N PRO A 170 -17.04 -5.19 -15.84
CA PRO A 170 -16.15 -4.73 -14.76
C PRO A 170 -16.40 -3.25 -14.43
N THR A 171 -16.54 -2.90 -13.15
CA THR A 171 -16.93 -1.54 -12.73
C THR A 171 -15.96 -0.47 -13.22
N TYR A 172 -14.66 -0.78 -13.33
CA TYR A 172 -13.67 0.17 -13.83
C TYR A 172 -13.95 0.61 -15.29
N LYS A 173 -14.63 -0.21 -16.10
CA LYS A 173 -14.98 0.14 -17.48
C LYS A 173 -16.00 1.27 -17.57
N LEU A 174 -16.87 1.42 -16.57
CA LEU A 174 -17.80 2.55 -16.49
C LEU A 174 -17.10 3.90 -16.30
N ILE A 175 -15.83 3.90 -15.89
CA ILE A 175 -15.03 5.12 -15.74
C ILE A 175 -14.08 5.30 -16.92
N SER A 176 -13.53 4.19 -17.45
CA SER A 176 -12.52 4.23 -18.51
C SER A 176 -13.11 4.27 -19.91
N GLU A 177 -14.36 3.85 -20.08
CA GLU A 177 -15.03 3.79 -21.38
C GLU A 177 -16.28 4.71 -21.36
N SER A 178 -16.62 5.27 -22.51
CA SER A 178 -17.85 6.06 -22.63
C SER A 178 -19.08 5.14 -22.71
N PHE A 179 -20.14 5.54 -22.04
CA PHE A 179 -21.45 4.88 -22.11
C PHE A 179 -22.56 5.93 -22.11
N ILE A 180 -23.75 5.52 -22.49
CA ILE A 180 -24.94 6.36 -22.47
C ILE A 180 -25.80 5.90 -21.30
N ASN A 181 -26.13 6.81 -20.37
CA ASN A 181 -27.14 6.60 -19.35
C ASN A 181 -28.44 7.30 -19.78
N TRP A 182 -29.49 6.52 -19.91
CA TRP A 182 -30.81 7.01 -20.36
C TRP A 182 -31.70 7.50 -19.21
N ARG A 183 -31.17 7.56 -17.97
CA ARG A 183 -31.92 8.06 -16.78
C ARG A 183 -32.55 9.41 -17.06
N GLY A 184 -31.80 10.37 -17.59
CA GLY A 184 -32.30 11.72 -17.89
C GLY A 184 -33.45 11.73 -18.90
N MET A 185 -33.51 10.76 -19.84
CA MET A 185 -34.65 10.60 -20.73
C MET A 185 -35.85 9.99 -20.01
N SER A 186 -35.61 8.99 -19.14
CA SER A 186 -36.68 8.30 -18.40
C SER A 186 -37.34 9.20 -17.36
N GLU A 187 -36.58 10.13 -16.77
CA GLU A 187 -37.06 11.11 -15.78
C GLU A 187 -37.63 12.40 -16.43
N SER A 188 -37.47 12.58 -17.75
CA SER A 188 -37.99 13.75 -18.46
C SER A 188 -39.42 13.53 -18.96
N ASP A 189 -40.20 14.60 -19.03
CA ASP A 189 -41.59 14.59 -19.58
C ASP A 189 -41.61 14.40 -21.11
N GLY A 190 -40.47 14.26 -21.78
CA GLY A 190 -40.37 14.20 -23.24
C GLY A 190 -39.42 13.12 -23.72
N ARG A 191 -39.75 12.51 -24.87
CA ARG A 191 -38.91 11.50 -25.54
C ARG A 191 -38.46 11.98 -26.91
N ARG A 192 -37.17 11.88 -27.21
CA ARG A 192 -36.65 12.16 -28.56
C ARG A 192 -37.11 11.12 -29.57
N ILE A 193 -37.83 11.56 -30.59
CA ILE A 193 -38.18 10.75 -31.74
C ILE A 193 -37.24 11.09 -32.91
N LYS A 194 -36.50 10.11 -33.43
CA LYS A 194 -35.64 10.26 -34.61
C LYS A 194 -36.24 9.41 -35.75
N ARG A 195 -36.65 10.04 -36.83
CA ARG A 195 -37.11 9.37 -38.05
C ARG A 195 -36.21 9.77 -39.22
N SER A 196 -35.80 8.82 -40.03
CA SER A 196 -35.15 9.06 -41.31
C SER A 196 -36.15 8.75 -42.41
N LEU A 197 -36.37 9.67 -43.35
CA LEU A 197 -37.08 9.45 -44.59
C LEU A 197 -36.02 9.20 -45.67
N LEU A 198 -36.05 8.03 -46.28
CA LEU A 198 -35.29 7.77 -47.49
C LEU A 198 -36.11 8.38 -48.67
N ILE A 199 -35.54 9.40 -49.28
CA ILE A 199 -36.07 10.04 -50.49
C ILE A 199 -35.36 9.45 -51.70
#